data_50421dda59246796ce7179ae217b95a8
#
_entry.id   50421dda59246796ce7179ae217b95a8
#
_cell.length_a   1.000
_cell.length_b   1.000
_cell.length_c   1.000
_cell.angle_alpha   90.00
_cell.angle_beta   90.00
_cell.angle_gamma   90.00
#
_symmetry.space_group_name_H-M   'P 1'
#
loop_
_entity.id
_entity.type
_entity.pdbx_description
1 polymer ?
#
loop_
_entity_poly.entity_id
_entity_poly.type
_entity_poly.pdbx_seq_one_letter_code
_entity_poly.pdbx_strand_id
1 'polypeptide(L)'
;TADFQNKIKDSLIDVESIQDSVETVLEQSGYSDVAKAYILYRKHREKIRNMKSTILDYKDIVNSYVKVEDWRVKENSTVTYSVGGLILSNSGAVTANYWLSEIYDQEIADAHRNADIHIHDLSMLTGYCAGWSLKQLIREGLGGIEGKITSAPAKHLSVLCNQMVNFLGIMQNEWAGAQAFSSFDTYLAPFVKVDHLSYPEVKKCIESFVYGVN
;
A
#
# COMPACT_ATOMS: atom_id res chain seq x y z
N THR A 1 36.43 -13.44 26.28
CA THR A 1 36.02 -12.87 27.59
C THR A 1 36.36 -11.39 27.71
N ALA A 2 37.55 -10.95 27.26
CA ALA A 2 37.91 -9.53 27.29
C ALA A 2 37.06 -8.65 26.35
N ASP A 3 36.60 -9.21 25.21
CA ASP A 3 35.79 -8.53 24.18
C ASP A 3 34.37 -8.17 24.68
N PHE A 4 33.85 -8.92 25.65
CA PHE A 4 32.54 -8.68 26.22
C PHE A 4 32.52 -7.60 27.30
N GLN A 5 33.62 -7.36 27.99
CA GLN A 5 33.66 -6.38 29.09
C GLN A 5 33.36 -4.96 28.59
N ASN A 6 33.78 -4.64 27.35
CA ASN A 6 33.53 -3.33 26.74
C ASN A 6 32.13 -3.17 26.15
N LYS A 7 31.38 -4.28 25.98
CA LYS A 7 30.03 -4.29 25.41
C LYS A 7 28.91 -4.35 26.45
N ILE A 8 29.27 -4.48 27.73
CA ILE A 8 28.30 -4.53 28.83
C ILE A 8 27.86 -3.11 29.17
N LYS A 9 26.56 -2.83 29.00
CA LYS A 9 25.91 -1.61 29.48
C LYS A 9 24.94 -2.00 30.60
N ASP A 10 25.03 -1.30 31.75
CA ASP A 10 24.11 -1.52 32.88
C ASP A 10 24.04 -2.99 33.38
N SER A 11 25.16 -3.72 33.36
CA SER A 11 25.19 -5.15 33.68
C SER A 11 24.44 -6.08 32.74
N LEU A 12 23.99 -5.58 31.60
CA LEU A 12 23.30 -6.34 30.53
C LEU A 12 24.15 -6.31 29.27
N ILE A 13 24.09 -7.39 28.51
CA ILE A 13 24.64 -7.47 27.16
C ILE A 13 23.51 -7.95 26.21
N ASP A 14 23.43 -7.30 25.09
CA ASP A 14 22.49 -7.69 24.04
C ASP A 14 22.91 -9.02 23.40
N VAL A 15 21.90 -9.88 23.14
CA VAL A 15 22.09 -11.21 22.56
C VAL A 15 22.73 -11.13 21.17
N GLU A 16 22.39 -10.14 20.37
CA GLU A 16 22.97 -9.94 19.04
C GLU A 16 24.46 -9.62 19.14
N SER A 17 24.86 -8.79 20.09
CA SER A 17 26.28 -8.50 20.37
C SER A 17 27.10 -9.74 20.79
N ILE A 18 26.48 -10.69 21.47
CA ILE A 18 27.09 -11.98 21.78
C ILE A 18 27.26 -12.81 20.50
N GLN A 19 26.23 -12.86 19.67
CA GLN A 19 26.24 -13.64 18.44
C GLN A 19 27.26 -13.10 17.43
N ASP A 20 27.37 -11.78 17.28
CA ASP A 20 28.37 -11.13 16.43
C ASP A 20 29.80 -11.46 16.87
N SER A 21 30.02 -11.50 18.19
CA SER A 21 31.32 -11.90 18.74
C SER A 21 31.63 -13.36 18.45
N VAL A 22 30.65 -14.25 18.45
CA VAL A 22 30.84 -15.67 18.08
C VAL A 22 31.22 -15.78 16.60
N GLU A 23 30.59 -15.04 15.71
CA GLU A 23 30.93 -15.02 14.28
C GLU A 23 32.36 -14.55 14.05
N THR A 24 32.71 -13.42 14.66
CA THR A 24 34.06 -12.86 14.59
C THR A 24 35.13 -13.85 15.06
N VAL A 25 34.89 -14.51 16.19
CA VAL A 25 35.83 -15.50 16.74
C VAL A 25 35.95 -16.72 15.81
N LEU A 26 34.85 -17.20 15.24
CA LEU A 26 34.87 -18.34 14.30
C LEU A 26 35.67 -17.99 13.04
N GLU A 27 35.46 -16.80 12.47
CA GLU A 27 36.20 -16.34 11.29
C GLU A 27 37.71 -16.19 11.59
N GLN A 28 38.07 -15.50 12.69
CA GLN A 28 39.47 -15.26 13.08
C GLN A 28 40.20 -16.55 13.45
N SER A 29 39.47 -17.57 13.90
CA SER A 29 40.05 -18.87 14.26
C SER A 29 40.19 -19.82 13.05
N GLY A 30 39.84 -19.35 11.83
CA GLY A 30 39.96 -20.14 10.60
C GLY A 30 38.81 -21.13 10.34
N TYR A 31 37.74 -21.07 11.13
CA TYR A 31 36.54 -21.94 10.95
C TYR A 31 35.47 -21.29 10.08
N SER A 32 35.86 -20.86 8.88
CA SER A 32 34.98 -20.10 7.96
C SER A 32 33.70 -20.84 7.58
N ASP A 33 33.75 -22.16 7.39
CA ASP A 33 32.56 -22.94 7.06
C ASP A 33 31.57 -23.00 8.24
N VAL A 34 32.10 -23.09 9.47
CA VAL A 34 31.28 -23.07 10.68
C VAL A 34 30.70 -21.68 10.91
N ALA A 35 31.47 -20.62 10.71
CA ALA A 35 31.00 -19.24 10.77
C ALA A 35 29.84 -19.03 9.79
N LYS A 36 29.99 -19.45 8.53
CA LYS A 36 28.94 -19.36 7.50
C LYS A 36 27.67 -20.13 7.89
N ALA A 37 27.81 -21.35 8.39
CA ALA A 37 26.69 -22.16 8.87
C ALA A 37 25.96 -21.48 10.03
N TYR A 38 26.70 -20.85 10.95
CA TYR A 38 26.16 -20.13 12.08
C TYR A 38 25.39 -18.86 11.66
N ILE A 39 25.92 -18.08 10.72
CA ILE A 39 25.25 -16.91 10.15
C ILE A 39 23.92 -17.32 9.49
N LEU A 40 23.92 -18.39 8.69
CA LEU A 40 22.71 -18.89 8.05
C LEU A 40 21.67 -19.39 9.08
N TYR A 41 22.13 -20.03 10.16
CA TYR A 41 21.27 -20.45 11.26
C TYR A 41 20.64 -19.25 11.98
N ARG A 42 21.42 -18.19 12.26
CA ARG A 42 20.92 -16.95 12.87
C ARG A 42 19.81 -16.34 12.03
N LYS A 43 20.06 -16.12 10.72
CA LYS A 43 19.07 -15.58 9.78
C LYS A 43 17.80 -16.42 9.74
N HIS A 44 17.93 -17.74 9.75
CA HIS A 44 16.79 -18.63 9.79
C HIS A 44 15.97 -18.51 11.09
N ARG A 45 16.65 -18.42 12.22
CA ARG A 45 16.01 -18.25 13.54
C ARG A 45 15.32 -16.87 13.67
N GLU A 46 15.95 -15.82 13.15
CA GLU A 46 15.37 -14.49 13.07
C GLU A 46 14.10 -14.49 12.22
N LYS A 47 14.15 -15.11 11.06
CA LYS A 47 12.97 -15.27 10.20
C LYS A 47 11.83 -16.01 10.90
N ILE A 48 12.13 -17.07 11.66
CA ILE A 48 11.13 -17.79 12.47
C ILE A 48 10.55 -16.90 13.59
N ARG A 49 11.37 -16.09 14.25
CA ARG A 49 10.90 -15.15 15.28
C ARG A 49 9.95 -14.12 14.68
N ASN A 50 10.32 -13.54 13.54
CA ASN A 50 9.51 -12.55 12.82
C ASN A 50 8.19 -13.16 12.34
N MET A 51 8.19 -14.40 11.83
CA MET A 51 6.96 -15.11 11.47
C MET A 51 6.05 -15.35 12.68
N LYS A 52 6.61 -15.72 13.84
CA LYS A 52 5.80 -15.92 15.07
C LYS A 52 5.22 -14.61 15.58
N SER A 53 5.98 -13.53 15.55
CA SER A 53 5.50 -12.19 15.87
C SER A 53 4.33 -11.81 14.96
N THR A 54 4.49 -11.99 13.65
CA THR A 54 3.44 -11.70 12.66
C THR A 54 2.15 -12.47 12.93
N ILE A 55 2.23 -13.74 13.33
CA ILE A 55 1.03 -14.56 13.63
C ILE A 55 0.33 -14.08 14.90
N LEU A 56 1.07 -13.64 15.90
CA LEU A 56 0.50 -13.06 17.14
C LEU A 56 -0.17 -11.73 16.84
N ASP A 57 0.51 -10.85 16.09
CA ASP A 57 -0.02 -9.56 15.68
C ASP A 57 -1.27 -9.71 14.81
N TYR A 58 -1.34 -10.76 13.96
CA TYR A 58 -2.51 -11.03 13.12
C TYR A 58 -3.79 -11.27 13.94
N LYS A 59 -3.70 -12.02 15.03
CA LYS A 59 -4.84 -12.24 15.93
C LYS A 59 -5.34 -10.92 16.53
N ASP A 60 -4.43 -10.06 16.94
CA ASP A 60 -4.76 -8.76 17.52
C ASP A 60 -5.34 -7.81 16.48
N ILE A 61 -4.82 -7.84 15.24
CA ILE A 61 -5.37 -7.09 14.10
C ILE A 61 -6.80 -7.51 13.81
N VAL A 62 -7.08 -8.80 13.69
CA VAL A 62 -8.45 -9.31 13.46
C VAL A 62 -9.37 -8.92 14.60
N ASN A 63 -8.94 -9.07 15.84
CA ASN A 63 -9.72 -8.73 17.00
C ASN A 63 -10.02 -7.23 17.09
N SER A 64 -9.03 -6.38 16.83
CA SER A 64 -9.22 -4.91 16.86
C SER A 64 -10.17 -4.44 15.76
N TYR A 65 -10.09 -5.04 14.58
CA TYR A 65 -11.04 -4.75 13.50
C TYR A 65 -12.46 -5.17 13.85
N VAL A 66 -12.64 -6.40 14.33
CA VAL A 66 -13.96 -6.93 14.71
C VAL A 66 -14.58 -6.14 15.86
N LYS A 67 -13.78 -5.66 16.80
CA LYS A 67 -14.24 -4.82 17.92
C LYS A 67 -14.43 -3.34 17.56
N VAL A 68 -14.11 -2.94 16.32
CA VAL A 68 -14.18 -1.54 15.83
C VAL A 68 -13.31 -0.59 16.67
N GLU A 69 -12.26 -1.09 17.28
CA GLU A 69 -11.31 -0.31 18.09
C GLU A 69 -10.26 0.39 17.24
N ASP A 70 -10.03 -0.09 16.01
CA ASP A 70 -9.02 0.47 15.10
C ASP A 70 -9.59 1.65 14.30
N TRP A 71 -9.01 2.84 14.48
CA TRP A 71 -9.40 4.06 13.77
C TRP A 71 -9.22 3.95 12.24
N ARG A 72 -8.28 3.13 11.76
CA ARG A 72 -8.01 2.87 10.34
C ARG A 72 -9.19 2.24 9.60
N VAL A 73 -10.07 1.57 10.33
CA VAL A 73 -11.32 1.02 9.78
C VAL A 73 -12.22 2.12 9.20
N LYS A 74 -12.06 3.36 9.66
CA LYS A 74 -12.89 4.52 9.28
C LYS A 74 -12.22 5.42 8.23
N GLU A 75 -10.94 5.21 7.93
CA GLU A 75 -10.12 6.20 7.23
C GLU A 75 -10.58 6.46 5.79
N ASN A 76 -11.07 5.47 5.07
CA ASN A 76 -11.53 5.62 3.69
C ASN A 76 -12.86 4.89 3.43
N SER A 77 -13.66 4.68 4.44
CA SER A 77 -14.88 3.91 4.36
C SER A 77 -16.09 4.74 4.79
N THR A 78 -17.12 4.74 3.98
CA THR A 78 -18.44 5.27 4.33
C THR A 78 -19.19 4.34 5.28
N VAL A 79 -18.68 3.14 5.53
CA VAL A 79 -19.24 2.12 6.43
C VAL A 79 -18.30 1.83 7.59
N THR A 80 -18.86 1.72 8.78
CA THR A 80 -18.13 1.42 10.01
C THR A 80 -17.56 0.00 10.05
N TYR A 81 -18.09 -0.91 9.25
CA TYR A 81 -17.65 -2.30 9.12
C TYR A 81 -18.06 -2.85 7.75
N SER A 82 -17.16 -3.57 7.11
CA SER A 82 -17.46 -4.33 5.89
C SER A 82 -16.55 -5.55 5.77
N VAL A 83 -17.03 -6.59 5.09
CA VAL A 83 -16.22 -7.79 4.78
C VAL A 83 -15.01 -7.42 3.92
N GLY A 84 -15.20 -6.52 2.94
CA GLY A 84 -14.10 -6.00 2.12
C GLY A 84 -13.05 -5.27 2.97
N GLY A 85 -13.46 -4.41 3.90
CA GLY A 85 -12.58 -3.74 4.83
C GLY A 85 -11.81 -4.71 5.74
N LEU A 86 -12.43 -5.78 6.21
CA LEU A 86 -11.74 -6.83 6.97
C LEU A 86 -10.66 -7.52 6.14
N ILE A 87 -10.97 -7.87 4.88
CA ILE A 87 -10.00 -8.50 3.97
C ILE A 87 -8.82 -7.54 3.70
N LEU A 88 -9.11 -6.27 3.41
CA LEU A 88 -8.08 -5.26 3.16
C LEU A 88 -7.21 -4.99 4.39
N SER A 89 -7.78 -4.91 5.58
CA SER A 89 -7.04 -4.74 6.83
C SER A 89 -6.07 -5.90 7.07
N ASN A 90 -6.55 -7.14 6.90
CA ASN A 90 -5.71 -8.33 7.06
C ASN A 90 -4.60 -8.41 6.01
N SER A 91 -4.94 -8.19 4.74
CA SER A 91 -3.96 -8.14 3.65
C SER A 91 -2.94 -7.04 3.86
N GLY A 92 -3.39 -5.86 4.28
CA GLY A 92 -2.54 -4.71 4.56
C GLY A 92 -1.53 -4.97 5.68
N ALA A 93 -1.94 -5.64 6.75
CA ALA A 93 -1.04 -5.99 7.85
C ALA A 93 0.08 -6.96 7.41
N VAL A 94 -0.26 -7.98 6.62
CA VAL A 94 0.73 -8.91 6.06
C VAL A 94 1.70 -8.18 5.14
N THR A 95 1.18 -7.29 4.28
CA THR A 95 1.99 -6.49 3.35
C THR A 95 2.92 -5.54 4.09
N ALA A 96 2.42 -4.83 5.11
CA ALA A 96 3.24 -3.93 5.94
C ALA A 96 4.38 -4.69 6.63
N ASN A 97 4.09 -5.87 7.16
CA ASN A 97 5.14 -6.70 7.76
C ASN A 97 6.19 -7.13 6.71
N TYR A 98 5.78 -7.48 5.50
CA TYR A 98 6.70 -7.82 4.41
C TYR A 98 7.64 -6.65 4.08
N TRP A 99 7.11 -5.42 3.94
CA TRP A 99 7.93 -4.23 3.73
C TRP A 99 8.97 -4.03 4.84
N LEU A 100 8.55 -4.13 6.10
CA LEU A 100 9.38 -3.85 7.26
C LEU A 100 10.35 -4.99 7.63
N SER A 101 10.17 -6.20 7.10
CA SER A 101 11.03 -7.34 7.41
C SER A 101 11.93 -7.78 6.25
N GLU A 102 11.52 -7.55 5.01
CA GLU A 102 12.20 -8.11 3.84
C GLU A 102 12.75 -7.03 2.88
N ILE A 103 12.17 -5.81 2.89
CA ILE A 103 12.50 -4.77 1.90
C ILE A 103 13.29 -3.62 2.51
N TYR A 104 12.83 -3.06 3.65
CA TYR A 104 13.53 -1.97 4.31
C TYR A 104 14.68 -2.49 5.17
N ASP A 105 15.76 -1.72 5.23
CA ASP A 105 16.84 -1.97 6.18
C ASP A 105 16.31 -1.94 7.62
N GLN A 106 16.91 -2.74 8.50
CA GLN A 106 16.45 -2.91 9.88
C GLN A 106 16.35 -1.58 10.63
N GLU A 107 17.31 -0.66 10.42
CA GLU A 107 17.31 0.66 11.04
C GLU A 107 16.07 1.48 10.66
N ILE A 108 15.68 1.47 9.41
CA ILE A 108 14.48 2.16 8.90
C ILE A 108 13.21 1.51 9.44
N ALA A 109 13.16 0.18 9.42
CA ALA A 109 12.02 -0.58 9.94
C ALA A 109 11.82 -0.35 11.44
N ASP A 110 12.90 -0.32 12.21
CA ASP A 110 12.84 -0.09 13.66
C ASP A 110 12.46 1.36 13.97
N ALA A 111 12.97 2.34 13.23
CA ALA A 111 12.56 3.73 13.37
C ALA A 111 11.05 3.91 13.11
N HIS A 112 10.49 3.20 12.12
CA HIS A 112 9.04 3.19 11.89
C HIS A 112 8.26 2.52 13.03
N ARG A 113 8.72 1.35 13.51
CA ARG A 113 8.07 0.62 14.62
C ARG A 113 8.10 1.38 15.94
N ASN A 114 9.18 2.14 16.17
CA ASN A 114 9.36 2.99 17.35
C ASN A 114 8.66 4.35 17.23
N ALA A 115 8.03 4.63 16.10
CA ALA A 115 7.38 5.91 15.78
C ALA A 115 8.34 7.12 15.69
N ASP A 116 9.62 6.88 15.41
CA ASP A 116 10.59 7.94 15.13
C ASP A 116 10.35 8.55 13.73
N ILE A 117 9.88 7.70 12.79
CA ILE A 117 9.43 8.11 11.45
C ILE A 117 8.12 7.41 11.10
N HIS A 118 7.41 7.95 10.12
CA HIS A 118 6.23 7.30 9.54
C HIS A 118 6.46 7.00 8.06
N ILE A 119 6.43 5.71 7.69
CA ILE A 119 6.41 5.27 6.30
C ILE A 119 4.95 5.09 5.89
N HIS A 120 4.51 5.85 4.90
CA HIS A 120 3.13 5.84 4.41
C HIS A 120 2.84 4.63 3.52
N ASP A 121 1.58 4.17 3.50
CA ASP A 121 1.07 3.16 2.55
C ASP A 121 1.73 1.78 2.59
N LEU A 122 2.29 1.38 3.72
CA LEU A 122 2.87 0.03 3.89
C LEU A 122 1.86 -1.11 3.69
N SER A 123 0.55 -0.82 3.71
CA SER A 123 -0.50 -1.83 3.55
C SER A 123 -0.66 -2.35 2.12
N MET A 124 0.11 -1.84 1.15
CA MET A 124 -0.03 -2.22 -0.25
C MET A 124 1.32 -2.33 -0.98
N LEU A 125 1.36 -3.14 -2.04
CA LEU A 125 2.53 -3.34 -2.89
C LEU A 125 2.47 -2.56 -4.20
N THR A 126 1.46 -1.70 -4.37
CA THR A 126 1.21 -0.94 -5.60
C THR A 126 1.21 0.56 -5.34
N GLY A 127 1.06 1.36 -6.40
CA GLY A 127 0.80 2.79 -6.26
C GLY A 127 -0.50 3.04 -5.48
N TYR A 128 -0.48 4.06 -4.63
CA TYR A 128 -1.62 4.39 -3.77
C TYR A 128 -2.65 5.24 -4.49
N CYS A 129 -2.30 6.47 -4.83
CA CYS A 129 -3.16 7.42 -5.51
C CYS A 129 -2.68 7.69 -6.93
N ALA A 130 -3.59 8.03 -7.83
CA ALA A 130 -3.27 8.37 -9.21
C ALA A 130 -4.02 9.59 -9.71
N GLY A 131 -3.30 10.45 -10.42
CA GLY A 131 -3.87 11.54 -11.20
C GLY A 131 -3.89 11.18 -12.68
N TRP A 132 -5.03 11.30 -13.32
CA TRP A 132 -5.23 10.92 -14.71
C TRP A 132 -5.43 12.13 -15.60
N SER A 133 -4.84 12.10 -16.79
CA SER A 133 -5.04 13.13 -17.80
C SER A 133 -6.39 12.97 -18.49
N LEU A 134 -7.36 13.79 -18.11
CA LEU A 134 -8.65 13.82 -18.81
C LEU A 134 -8.49 14.19 -20.30
N LYS A 135 -7.53 15.05 -20.61
CA LYS A 135 -7.19 15.42 -21.99
C LYS A 135 -6.76 14.19 -22.83
N GLN A 136 -6.01 13.27 -22.24
CA GLN A 136 -5.61 12.04 -22.92
C GLN A 136 -6.82 11.14 -23.17
N LEU A 137 -7.66 10.92 -22.18
CA LEU A 137 -8.91 10.15 -22.34
C LEU A 137 -9.79 10.72 -23.45
N ILE A 138 -9.95 12.05 -23.52
CA ILE A 138 -10.73 12.72 -24.57
C ILE A 138 -10.14 12.48 -25.96
N ARG A 139 -8.82 12.44 -26.09
CA ARG A 139 -8.15 12.27 -27.40
C ARG A 139 -8.11 10.83 -27.88
N GLU A 140 -7.90 9.90 -26.96
CA GLU A 140 -7.63 8.50 -27.28
C GLU A 140 -8.83 7.58 -27.05
N GLY A 141 -9.77 8.00 -26.22
CA GLY A 141 -10.87 7.15 -25.75
C GLY A 141 -10.40 6.13 -24.72
N LEU A 142 -11.15 5.04 -24.56
CA LEU A 142 -10.79 3.91 -23.71
C LEU A 142 -10.03 2.87 -24.53
N GLY A 143 -8.85 2.49 -24.07
CA GLY A 143 -8.03 1.48 -24.73
C GLY A 143 -6.75 1.18 -23.95
N GLY A 144 -5.92 0.29 -24.50
CA GLY A 144 -4.57 0.04 -23.98
C GLY A 144 -4.45 -1.06 -22.92
N ILE A 145 -5.54 -1.60 -22.41
CA ILE A 145 -5.53 -2.75 -21.49
C ILE A 145 -6.17 -3.94 -22.19
N GLU A 146 -5.38 -4.96 -22.43
CA GLU A 146 -5.84 -6.19 -23.09
C GLU A 146 -6.97 -6.87 -22.28
N GLY A 147 -8.03 -7.28 -22.96
CA GLY A 147 -9.20 -7.92 -22.35
C GLY A 147 -10.17 -6.98 -21.63
N LYS A 148 -9.91 -5.66 -21.62
CA LYS A 148 -10.84 -4.65 -21.08
C LYS A 148 -11.61 -3.96 -22.19
N ILE A 149 -12.71 -3.27 -21.78
CA ILE A 149 -13.54 -2.54 -22.72
C ILE A 149 -12.76 -1.44 -23.45
N THR A 150 -13.02 -1.31 -24.74
CA THR A 150 -12.42 -0.24 -25.57
C THR A 150 -13.54 0.64 -26.13
N SER A 151 -13.25 1.92 -26.30
CA SER A 151 -14.17 2.83 -27.01
C SER A 151 -13.40 3.96 -27.69
N ALA A 152 -13.90 4.41 -28.84
CA ALA A 152 -13.37 5.58 -29.53
C ALA A 152 -13.56 6.85 -28.68
N PRO A 153 -12.83 7.95 -29.01
CA PRO A 153 -13.02 9.24 -28.36
C PRO A 153 -14.48 9.70 -28.32
N ALA A 154 -14.90 10.18 -27.15
CA ALA A 154 -16.27 10.68 -26.98
C ALA A 154 -16.52 11.93 -27.81
N LYS A 155 -17.70 12.04 -28.37
CA LYS A 155 -18.16 13.22 -29.11
C LYS A 155 -19.17 14.05 -28.31
N HIS A 156 -19.82 13.47 -27.32
CA HIS A 156 -20.87 14.07 -26.50
C HIS A 156 -20.54 14.01 -25.01
N LEU A 157 -21.05 15.00 -24.24
CA LEU A 157 -20.82 15.09 -22.83
C LEU A 157 -21.21 13.81 -22.06
N SER A 158 -22.39 13.28 -22.33
CA SER A 158 -22.88 12.08 -21.64
C SER A 158 -22.03 10.85 -21.92
N VAL A 159 -21.50 10.72 -23.15
CA VAL A 159 -20.59 9.62 -23.53
C VAL A 159 -19.25 9.77 -22.80
N LEU A 160 -18.71 10.99 -22.74
CA LEU A 160 -17.47 11.26 -22.01
C LEU A 160 -17.62 10.95 -20.53
N CYS A 161 -18.71 11.37 -19.89
CA CYS A 161 -18.99 11.04 -18.48
C CYS A 161 -19.00 9.51 -18.26
N ASN A 162 -19.64 8.75 -19.14
CA ASN A 162 -19.65 7.30 -19.06
C ASN A 162 -18.26 6.67 -19.30
N GLN A 163 -17.47 7.21 -20.23
CA GLN A 163 -16.08 6.76 -20.40
C GLN A 163 -15.23 7.01 -19.14
N MET A 164 -15.42 8.16 -18.48
CA MET A 164 -14.72 8.48 -17.24
C MET A 164 -15.09 7.51 -16.10
N VAL A 165 -16.38 7.17 -15.95
CA VAL A 165 -16.84 6.16 -14.98
C VAL A 165 -16.19 4.80 -15.25
N ASN A 166 -16.23 4.34 -16.51
CA ASN A 166 -15.64 3.07 -16.90
C ASN A 166 -14.10 3.06 -16.70
N PHE A 167 -13.44 4.17 -17.02
CA PHE A 167 -11.99 4.31 -16.80
C PHE A 167 -11.64 4.16 -15.31
N LEU A 168 -12.33 4.90 -14.44
CA LEU A 168 -12.12 4.81 -12.99
C LEU A 168 -12.43 3.40 -12.46
N GLY A 169 -13.51 2.78 -12.94
CA GLY A 169 -13.87 1.40 -12.57
C GLY A 169 -12.86 0.35 -13.02
N ILE A 170 -12.16 0.57 -14.14
CA ILE A 170 -11.06 -0.29 -14.57
C ILE A 170 -9.82 -0.05 -13.69
N MET A 171 -9.47 1.22 -13.49
CA MET A 171 -8.25 1.59 -12.82
C MET A 171 -8.28 1.36 -11.31
N GLN A 172 -9.45 1.31 -10.67
CA GLN A 172 -9.58 0.96 -9.26
C GLN A 172 -9.11 -0.48 -8.93
N ASN A 173 -8.99 -1.35 -9.94
CA ASN A 173 -8.42 -2.68 -9.73
C ASN A 173 -6.88 -2.67 -9.69
N GLU A 174 -6.27 -1.60 -10.18
CA GLU A 174 -4.81 -1.47 -10.30
C GLU A 174 -4.23 -0.50 -9.26
N TRP A 175 -5.08 0.36 -8.65
CA TRP A 175 -4.69 1.41 -7.71
C TRP A 175 -5.56 1.34 -6.46
N ALA A 176 -4.93 1.32 -5.30
CA ALA A 176 -5.63 1.07 -4.04
C ALA A 176 -6.25 2.32 -3.41
N GLY A 177 -5.79 3.51 -3.79
CA GLY A 177 -6.23 4.76 -3.20
C GLY A 177 -7.07 5.65 -4.13
N ALA A 178 -7.12 6.93 -3.80
CA ALA A 178 -7.91 7.91 -4.51
C ALA A 178 -7.43 8.12 -5.95
N GLN A 179 -8.38 8.30 -6.86
CA GLN A 179 -8.12 8.61 -8.25
C GLN A 179 -8.74 9.96 -8.61
N ALA A 180 -8.06 10.75 -9.41
CA ALA A 180 -8.52 12.06 -9.82
C ALA A 180 -8.27 12.32 -11.31
N PHE A 181 -9.19 13.02 -11.95
CA PHE A 181 -8.98 13.61 -13.26
C PHE A 181 -8.53 15.06 -13.12
N SER A 182 -7.57 15.46 -13.95
CA SER A 182 -7.14 16.85 -14.01
C SER A 182 -8.12 17.73 -14.78
N SER A 183 -8.33 18.97 -14.31
CA SER A 183 -9.04 20.03 -15.04
C SER A 183 -10.43 19.63 -15.56
N PHE A 184 -11.21 18.99 -14.70
CA PHE A 184 -12.50 18.40 -15.01
C PHE A 184 -13.46 19.39 -15.70
N ASP A 185 -13.68 20.54 -15.10
CA ASP A 185 -14.56 21.60 -15.61
C ASP A 185 -14.08 22.16 -16.96
N THR A 186 -12.81 22.46 -17.04
CA THR A 186 -12.17 23.04 -18.22
C THR A 186 -12.29 22.14 -19.45
N TYR A 187 -12.08 20.85 -19.28
CA TYR A 187 -12.13 19.89 -20.39
C TYR A 187 -13.54 19.42 -20.75
N LEU A 188 -14.50 19.51 -19.84
CA LEU A 188 -15.90 19.21 -20.12
C LEU A 188 -16.66 20.39 -20.78
N ALA A 189 -16.28 21.62 -20.50
CA ALA A 189 -16.94 22.81 -21.01
C ALA A 189 -17.09 22.86 -22.56
N PRO A 190 -16.09 22.45 -23.38
CA PRO A 190 -16.25 22.38 -24.84
C PRO A 190 -17.40 21.46 -25.29
N PHE A 191 -17.62 20.34 -24.62
CA PHE A 191 -18.71 19.40 -24.94
C PHE A 191 -20.06 20.02 -24.64
N VAL A 192 -20.21 20.74 -23.54
CA VAL A 192 -21.45 21.50 -23.23
C VAL A 192 -21.77 22.47 -24.33
N LYS A 193 -20.77 23.17 -24.86
CA LYS A 193 -20.92 24.16 -25.92
C LYS A 193 -21.31 23.50 -27.27
N VAL A 194 -20.62 22.41 -27.62
CA VAL A 194 -20.85 21.69 -28.90
C VAL A 194 -22.21 21.02 -28.92
N ASP A 195 -22.62 20.43 -27.81
CA ASP A 195 -23.92 19.75 -27.67
C ASP A 195 -25.08 20.72 -27.43
N HIS A 196 -24.80 22.04 -27.30
CA HIS A 196 -25.81 23.08 -27.00
C HIS A 196 -26.66 22.77 -25.76
N LEU A 197 -26.06 22.16 -24.73
CA LEU A 197 -26.76 21.69 -23.55
C LEU A 197 -27.25 22.84 -22.67
N SER A 198 -28.48 22.75 -22.21
CA SER A 198 -29.05 23.60 -21.17
C SER A 198 -28.50 23.22 -19.80
N TYR A 199 -28.60 24.14 -18.82
CA TYR A 199 -28.16 23.88 -17.45
C TYR A 199 -28.76 22.61 -16.82
N PRO A 200 -30.09 22.31 -16.96
CA PRO A 200 -30.62 21.06 -16.42
C PRO A 200 -30.01 19.79 -17.04
N GLU A 201 -29.69 19.83 -18.33
CA GLU A 201 -29.08 18.69 -19.05
C GLU A 201 -27.62 18.47 -18.58
N VAL A 202 -26.84 19.54 -18.46
CA VAL A 202 -25.49 19.46 -17.90
C VAL A 202 -25.54 18.92 -16.49
N LYS A 203 -26.42 19.46 -15.64
CA LYS A 203 -26.59 19.01 -14.27
C LYS A 203 -26.87 17.50 -14.22
N LYS A 204 -27.81 17.02 -15.06
CA LYS A 204 -28.13 15.60 -15.12
C LYS A 204 -26.96 14.72 -15.57
N CYS A 205 -26.16 15.17 -16.53
CA CYS A 205 -24.95 14.44 -16.95
C CYS A 205 -23.93 14.32 -15.80
N ILE A 206 -23.71 15.41 -15.07
CA ILE A 206 -22.77 15.43 -13.93
C ILE A 206 -23.31 14.59 -12.76
N GLU A 207 -24.60 14.69 -12.44
CA GLU A 207 -25.23 13.83 -11.43
C GLU A 207 -25.08 12.35 -11.79
N SER A 208 -25.31 11.99 -13.05
CA SER A 208 -25.12 10.60 -13.53
C SER A 208 -23.68 10.14 -13.39
N PHE A 209 -22.71 11.02 -13.67
CA PHE A 209 -21.29 10.74 -13.43
C PHE A 209 -21.00 10.49 -11.94
N VAL A 210 -21.44 11.41 -11.06
CA VAL A 210 -21.23 11.29 -9.62
C VAL A 210 -21.82 10.00 -9.05
N TYR A 211 -23.05 9.66 -9.43
CA TYR A 211 -23.68 8.40 -9.01
C TYR A 211 -22.99 7.17 -9.60
N GLY A 212 -22.39 7.30 -10.78
CA GLY A 212 -21.71 6.19 -11.45
C GLY A 212 -20.35 5.85 -10.83
N VAL A 213 -19.70 6.80 -10.12
CA VAL A 213 -18.42 6.58 -9.44
C VAL A 213 -18.55 6.32 -7.93
N ASN A 214 -19.75 6.47 -7.39
CA ASN A 214 -20.04 6.25 -5.97
C ASN A 214 -20.59 4.83 -5.78
#